data_b1497ea3c615fd263f17a41bbaf9cd1c
#
_entry.id   b1497ea3c615fd263f17a41bbaf9cd1c
#
_cell.length_a   1.000
_cell.length_b   1.000
_cell.length_c   1.000
_cell.angle_alpha   90.00
_cell.angle_beta   90.00
_cell.angle_gamma   90.00
#
_symmetry.space_group_name_H-M   'P 1'
#
loop_
_entity.id
_entity.type
_entity.pdbx_description
1 polymer ?
#
loop_
_entity_poly.entity_id
_entity_poly.type
_entity_poly.pdbx_seq_one_letter_code
_entity_poly.pdbx_strand_id
1 'polypeptide(L)'
;MNKTSCFSPAHILLPAENIPLEQWGCVACDQFTSDRSYWEKAARTAAGSPSTLNLVLPEVYLEESGVTGRIQKIHETMDDYLRTVLTRAVDGFLYVERTEQSGRIRQGLVGKIDLEAYSYAEGAQPEVRPSEHTVESRIPPRMAVRRGASLETPHVMMLADDPDCTLIEPIGAKKDALRKVYEGELMLGGGHIAGWAVEDPALLAQIDTALQGLGRQEVFDARYPQARGAAPLTLAVGDGNHSLASAKAYWEELKQTLPPEQQADHPARWCLAEVCNVHSPAIEIEPIHRVLFNVDCGAVLLALIAWSDSHNAGICFGDARQQSFTLAGPHVANVLSFEHPVAPLTVGTIDAFIEYFMARHIEARVDYVHDEPAVRALCKQGGVAFLLPPFDKSDLFKGVVMGGVLPRKTFSIGHAEEKRYYIECRKIKE
;
A
#
# COMPACT_ATOMS: atom_id res chain seq x y z
N MET A 1 -14.28 0.80 29.59
CA MET A 1 -14.67 1.02 28.19
C MET A 1 -13.97 -0.05 27.37
N ASN A 2 -14.72 -0.87 26.62
CA ASN A 2 -14.08 -1.80 25.69
C ASN A 2 -13.31 -0.95 24.66
N LYS A 3 -12.03 -1.27 24.47
CA LYS A 3 -11.18 -0.60 23.49
C LYS A 3 -11.80 -0.87 22.10
N THR A 4 -12.13 0.17 21.35
CA THR A 4 -12.59 0.01 19.97
C THR A 4 -11.45 -0.63 19.16
N SER A 5 -11.77 -1.65 18.36
CA SER A 5 -10.79 -2.28 17.48
C SER A 5 -10.20 -1.26 16.50
N CYS A 6 -8.92 -1.41 16.16
CA CYS A 6 -8.25 -0.53 15.18
C CYS A 6 -8.85 -0.62 13.77
N PHE A 7 -9.63 -1.65 13.48
CA PHE A 7 -10.40 -1.84 12.25
C PHE A 7 -11.85 -2.20 12.58
N SER A 8 -12.81 -1.50 12.00
CA SER A 8 -14.22 -1.55 12.39
C SER A 8 -15.18 -1.54 11.20
N PRO A 9 -16.43 -2.01 11.38
CA PRO A 9 -17.48 -1.85 10.39
C PRO A 9 -17.65 -0.40 9.96
N ALA A 10 -18.07 -0.17 8.72
CA ALA A 10 -18.28 1.16 8.16
C ALA A 10 -19.66 1.27 7.49
N HIS A 11 -20.16 2.49 7.37
CA HIS A 11 -21.24 2.81 6.44
C HIS A 11 -20.65 2.99 5.05
N ILE A 12 -20.69 1.93 4.26
CA ILE A 12 -20.04 1.85 2.95
C ILE A 12 -21.08 2.17 1.88
N LEU A 13 -20.80 3.17 1.07
CA LEU A 13 -21.66 3.62 -0.03
C LEU A 13 -21.22 2.95 -1.33
N LEU A 14 -22.19 2.54 -2.13
CA LEU A 14 -21.99 1.86 -3.40
C LEU A 14 -22.79 2.55 -4.52
N PRO A 15 -22.31 2.49 -5.78
CA PRO A 15 -23.03 3.03 -6.92
C PRO A 15 -24.33 2.26 -7.15
N ALA A 16 -25.26 2.86 -7.90
CA ALA A 16 -26.45 2.19 -8.36
C ALA A 16 -26.11 0.90 -9.17
N GLU A 17 -26.96 -0.13 -9.10
CA GLU A 17 -26.69 -1.45 -9.70
C GLU A 17 -26.50 -1.44 -11.23
N ASN A 18 -27.11 -0.48 -11.89
CA ASN A 18 -27.03 -0.34 -13.35
C ASN A 18 -25.72 0.29 -13.85
N ILE A 19 -24.79 0.68 -12.95
CA ILE A 19 -23.50 1.24 -13.32
C ILE A 19 -22.48 0.09 -13.44
N PRO A 20 -21.93 -0.18 -14.64
CA PRO A 20 -20.97 -1.25 -14.83
C PRO A 20 -19.67 -0.97 -14.07
N LEU A 21 -19.11 -1.97 -13.38
CA LEU A 21 -17.86 -1.82 -12.61
C LEU A 21 -16.67 -1.44 -13.48
N GLU A 22 -16.62 -1.91 -14.73
CA GLU A 22 -15.59 -1.54 -15.69
C GLU A 22 -15.55 -0.04 -16.00
N GLN A 23 -16.70 0.65 -15.92
CA GLN A 23 -16.77 2.11 -16.08
C GLN A 23 -16.65 2.84 -14.72
N TRP A 24 -17.13 2.20 -13.66
CA TRP A 24 -17.13 2.79 -12.33
C TRP A 24 -15.75 2.82 -11.69
N GLY A 25 -15.06 1.69 -11.56
CA GLY A 25 -13.88 1.53 -10.75
C GLY A 25 -12.59 1.83 -11.49
N CYS A 26 -11.82 2.84 -11.10
CA CYS A 26 -10.45 3.06 -11.60
C CYS A 26 -9.40 2.57 -10.60
N VAL A 27 -8.18 2.29 -11.08
CA VAL A 27 -7.04 1.89 -10.27
C VAL A 27 -6.56 3.02 -9.36
N ALA A 28 -5.85 2.68 -8.29
CA ALA A 28 -5.21 3.62 -7.38
C ALA A 28 -4.47 4.75 -8.10
N CYS A 29 -4.74 5.98 -7.69
CA CYS A 29 -4.32 7.21 -8.39
C CYS A 29 -2.82 7.47 -8.38
N ASP A 30 -2.05 6.74 -7.58
CA ASP A 30 -0.58 6.77 -7.50
C ASP A 30 0.11 5.73 -8.41
N GLN A 31 -0.67 5.02 -9.23
CA GLN A 31 -0.15 4.14 -10.27
C GLN A 31 -0.04 4.89 -11.61
N PHE A 32 0.76 4.36 -12.54
CA PHE A 32 0.96 4.96 -13.87
C PHE A 32 1.31 6.46 -13.82
N THR A 33 2.14 6.84 -12.86
CA THR A 33 2.49 8.25 -12.58
C THR A 33 3.24 8.94 -13.70
N SER A 34 3.83 8.18 -14.62
CA SER A 34 4.53 8.68 -15.83
C SER A 34 3.79 8.38 -17.13
N ASP A 35 2.65 7.69 -17.06
CA ASP A 35 1.90 7.26 -18.25
C ASP A 35 0.55 7.98 -18.37
N ARG A 36 0.56 9.15 -19.01
CA ARG A 36 -0.67 9.89 -19.35
C ARG A 36 -1.60 9.08 -20.23
N SER A 37 -1.06 8.25 -21.13
CA SER A 37 -1.87 7.50 -22.09
C SER A 37 -2.78 6.48 -21.39
N TYR A 38 -2.33 5.91 -20.25
CA TYR A 38 -3.16 5.06 -19.41
C TYR A 38 -4.39 5.81 -18.88
N TRP A 39 -4.18 6.98 -18.29
CA TRP A 39 -5.28 7.77 -17.72
C TRP A 39 -6.23 8.35 -18.76
N GLU A 40 -5.74 8.64 -19.98
CA GLU A 40 -6.58 8.98 -21.11
C GLU A 40 -7.44 7.81 -21.59
N LYS A 41 -6.90 6.58 -21.57
CA LYS A 41 -7.70 5.36 -21.86
C LYS A 41 -8.75 5.14 -20.77
N ALA A 42 -8.38 5.29 -19.48
CA ALA A 42 -9.31 5.20 -18.36
C ALA A 42 -10.48 6.21 -18.50
N ALA A 43 -10.16 7.46 -18.86
CA ALA A 43 -11.17 8.48 -19.11
C ALA A 43 -12.11 8.14 -20.29
N ARG A 44 -11.58 7.52 -21.36
CA ARG A 44 -12.42 7.03 -22.48
C ARG A 44 -13.32 5.88 -22.07
N THR A 45 -12.82 4.92 -21.27
CA THR A 45 -13.63 3.80 -20.74
C THR A 45 -14.75 4.31 -19.84
N ALA A 46 -14.48 5.30 -18.99
CA ALA A 46 -15.47 5.90 -18.09
C ALA A 46 -16.44 6.89 -18.79
N ALA A 47 -16.20 7.23 -20.06
CA ALA A 47 -16.97 8.28 -20.74
C ALA A 47 -18.48 7.99 -20.81
N GLY A 48 -19.28 8.96 -20.41
CA GLY A 48 -20.75 8.85 -20.43
C GLY A 48 -21.36 8.09 -19.24
N SER A 49 -20.55 7.64 -18.28
CA SER A 49 -20.98 6.97 -17.05
C SER A 49 -20.37 7.65 -15.82
N PRO A 50 -21.03 7.60 -14.65
CA PRO A 50 -20.37 7.91 -13.39
C PRO A 50 -19.16 7.00 -13.16
N SER A 51 -18.08 7.57 -12.59
CA SER A 51 -16.85 6.82 -12.32
C SER A 51 -16.10 7.39 -11.12
N THR A 52 -15.43 6.52 -10.35
CA THR A 52 -14.52 6.93 -9.29
C THR A 52 -13.31 7.72 -9.82
N LEU A 53 -13.00 7.62 -11.12
CA LEU A 53 -12.00 8.49 -11.76
C LEU A 53 -12.31 9.99 -11.59
N ASN A 54 -13.59 10.35 -11.46
CA ASN A 54 -14.04 11.71 -11.23
C ASN A 54 -13.96 12.14 -9.75
N LEU A 55 -13.66 11.20 -8.84
CA LEU A 55 -13.55 11.43 -7.40
C LEU A 55 -12.10 11.48 -6.91
N VAL A 56 -11.13 11.17 -7.78
CA VAL A 56 -9.71 11.07 -7.43
C VAL A 56 -8.87 11.96 -8.35
N LEU A 57 -7.65 12.28 -7.91
CA LEU A 57 -6.67 13.01 -8.69
C LEU A 57 -5.49 12.09 -9.01
N PRO A 58 -5.38 11.54 -10.24
CA PRO A 58 -4.20 10.79 -10.65
C PRO A 58 -2.92 11.61 -10.51
N GLU A 59 -1.86 10.99 -9.96
CA GLU A 59 -0.61 11.70 -9.63
C GLU A 59 0.09 12.31 -10.85
N VAL A 60 -0.13 11.74 -12.03
CA VAL A 60 0.39 12.31 -13.30
C VAL A 60 -0.07 13.75 -13.55
N TYR A 61 -1.12 14.23 -12.87
CA TYR A 61 -1.68 15.58 -13.01
C TYR A 61 -1.34 16.51 -11.85
N LEU A 62 -0.60 16.06 -10.83
CA LEU A 62 -0.33 16.85 -9.61
C LEU A 62 0.48 18.12 -9.86
N GLU A 63 1.35 18.12 -10.88
CA GLU A 63 2.22 19.25 -11.20
C GLU A 63 1.65 20.18 -12.28
N GLU A 64 0.40 19.95 -12.72
CA GLU A 64 -0.25 20.79 -13.73
C GLU A 64 -0.70 22.13 -13.15
N SER A 65 -0.63 23.19 -13.97
CA SER A 65 -1.06 24.55 -13.61
C SER A 65 -2.55 24.66 -13.24
N GLY A 66 -3.38 23.68 -13.64
CA GLY A 66 -4.82 23.62 -13.37
C GLY A 66 -5.25 22.75 -12.19
N VAL A 67 -4.32 22.27 -11.37
CA VAL A 67 -4.59 21.27 -10.29
C VAL A 67 -5.67 21.74 -9.31
N THR A 68 -5.69 23.00 -8.92
CA THR A 68 -6.69 23.56 -7.99
C THR A 68 -8.12 23.47 -8.56
N GLY A 69 -8.29 23.78 -9.85
CA GLY A 69 -9.59 23.64 -10.51
C GLY A 69 -10.04 22.20 -10.65
N ARG A 70 -9.09 21.25 -10.85
CA ARG A 70 -9.40 19.81 -10.83
C ARG A 70 -9.89 19.36 -9.46
N ILE A 71 -9.23 19.78 -8.37
CA ILE A 71 -9.61 19.46 -7.00
C ILE A 71 -11.02 20.00 -6.70
N GLN A 72 -11.30 21.24 -7.08
CA GLN A 72 -12.64 21.81 -6.89
C GLN A 72 -13.70 21.00 -7.63
N LYS A 73 -13.45 20.60 -8.88
CA LYS A 73 -14.38 19.77 -9.64
C LYS A 73 -14.58 18.39 -9.01
N ILE A 74 -13.53 17.79 -8.44
CA ILE A 74 -13.62 16.53 -7.69
C ILE A 74 -14.59 16.70 -6.51
N HIS A 75 -14.46 17.76 -5.72
CA HIS A 75 -15.35 18.02 -4.58
C HIS A 75 -16.80 18.22 -5.01
N GLU A 76 -17.04 19.02 -6.06
CA GLU A 76 -18.37 19.20 -6.62
C GLU A 76 -18.98 17.87 -7.12
N THR A 77 -18.16 17.01 -7.73
CA THR A 77 -18.57 15.69 -8.18
C THR A 77 -18.86 14.75 -7.01
N MET A 78 -18.10 14.79 -5.93
CA MET A 78 -18.36 14.02 -4.72
C MET A 78 -19.74 14.37 -4.13
N ASP A 79 -20.05 15.66 -4.01
CA ASP A 79 -21.33 16.15 -3.52
C ASP A 79 -22.50 15.75 -4.44
N ASP A 80 -22.27 15.76 -5.75
CA ASP A 80 -23.27 15.29 -6.72
C ASP A 80 -23.49 13.79 -6.63
N TYR A 81 -22.43 12.99 -6.58
CA TYR A 81 -22.52 11.52 -6.49
C TYR A 81 -23.17 11.04 -5.19
N LEU A 82 -23.01 11.78 -4.09
CA LEU A 82 -23.77 11.51 -2.85
C LEU A 82 -25.28 11.63 -3.02
N ARG A 83 -25.75 12.50 -3.94
CA ARG A 83 -27.18 12.72 -4.19
C ARG A 83 -27.74 11.83 -5.28
N THR A 84 -26.94 11.47 -6.28
CA THR A 84 -27.45 10.93 -7.55
C THR A 84 -26.94 9.55 -7.91
N VAL A 85 -25.75 9.15 -7.43
CA VAL A 85 -25.03 7.95 -7.87
C VAL A 85 -24.90 6.90 -6.78
N LEU A 86 -24.52 7.31 -5.56
CA LEU A 86 -24.26 6.44 -4.42
C LEU A 86 -25.58 6.11 -3.69
N THR A 87 -26.42 5.29 -4.31
CA THR A 87 -27.79 5.02 -3.86
C THR A 87 -27.93 3.77 -3.01
N ARG A 88 -26.85 2.99 -2.84
CA ARG A 88 -26.83 1.77 -2.04
C ARG A 88 -25.83 1.89 -0.91
N ALA A 89 -26.08 1.18 0.19
CA ALA A 89 -25.18 1.15 1.32
C ALA A 89 -25.07 -0.24 1.96
N VAL A 90 -23.99 -0.45 2.68
CA VAL A 90 -23.75 -1.59 3.56
C VAL A 90 -23.32 -1.03 4.93
N ASP A 91 -24.00 -1.47 6.00
CA ASP A 91 -23.66 -1.12 7.38
C ASP A 91 -22.89 -2.30 8.03
N GLY A 92 -21.59 -2.40 7.74
CA GLY A 92 -20.81 -3.55 8.14
C GLY A 92 -19.41 -3.54 7.52
N PHE A 93 -18.92 -4.73 7.19
CA PHE A 93 -17.78 -4.92 6.32
C PHE A 93 -18.24 -5.36 4.93
N LEU A 94 -17.34 -5.24 3.93
CA LEU A 94 -17.46 -5.98 2.68
C LEU A 94 -16.38 -7.06 2.63
N TYR A 95 -16.77 -8.30 2.40
CA TYR A 95 -15.86 -9.33 1.93
C TYR A 95 -15.68 -9.18 0.43
N VAL A 96 -14.44 -9.16 -0.03
CA VAL A 96 -14.09 -8.91 -1.44
C VAL A 96 -13.21 -10.05 -1.95
N GLU A 97 -13.54 -10.56 -3.13
CA GLU A 97 -12.67 -11.42 -3.93
C GLU A 97 -12.28 -10.69 -5.22
N ARG A 98 -10.98 -10.58 -5.46
CA ARG A 98 -10.46 -10.09 -6.73
C ARG A 98 -9.68 -11.17 -7.43
N THR A 99 -10.14 -11.56 -8.61
CA THR A 99 -9.43 -12.47 -9.51
C THR A 99 -8.49 -11.65 -10.37
N GLU A 100 -7.21 -11.82 -10.16
CA GLU A 100 -6.13 -11.17 -10.91
C GLU A 100 -5.96 -11.82 -12.29
N GLN A 101 -5.20 -11.18 -13.20
CA GLN A 101 -4.93 -11.75 -14.53
C GLN A 101 -4.22 -13.10 -14.46
N SER A 102 -3.44 -13.34 -13.42
CA SER A 102 -2.80 -14.63 -13.12
C SER A 102 -3.80 -15.76 -12.80
N GLY A 103 -5.07 -15.44 -12.57
CA GLY A 103 -6.09 -16.36 -12.08
C GLY A 103 -6.10 -16.54 -10.56
N ARG A 104 -5.19 -15.89 -9.82
CA ARG A 104 -5.19 -15.90 -8.36
C ARG A 104 -6.34 -15.07 -7.82
N ILE A 105 -6.89 -15.51 -6.70
CA ILE A 105 -7.99 -14.82 -6.02
C ILE A 105 -7.46 -14.18 -4.73
N ARG A 106 -7.38 -12.86 -4.73
CA ARG A 106 -7.09 -12.09 -3.52
C ARG A 106 -8.37 -11.87 -2.74
N GLN A 107 -8.33 -12.23 -1.47
CA GLN A 107 -9.43 -12.07 -0.52
C GLN A 107 -9.13 -10.92 0.42
N GLY A 108 -10.15 -10.11 0.73
CA GLY A 108 -10.01 -8.97 1.63
C GLY A 108 -11.30 -8.63 2.36
N LEU A 109 -11.16 -7.86 3.43
CA LEU A 109 -12.26 -7.21 4.14
C LEU A 109 -12.14 -5.70 3.99
N VAL A 110 -13.17 -5.02 3.49
CA VAL A 110 -13.25 -3.56 3.45
C VAL A 110 -14.00 -3.06 4.68
N GLY A 111 -13.37 -2.15 5.42
CA GLY A 111 -13.89 -1.51 6.61
C GLY A 111 -13.13 -0.22 6.89
N LYS A 112 -13.28 0.36 8.08
CA LYS A 112 -12.60 1.60 8.44
C LYS A 112 -11.52 1.40 9.50
N ILE A 113 -10.34 1.99 9.25
CA ILE A 113 -9.20 2.06 10.18
C ILE A 113 -9.38 3.27 11.11
N ASP A 114 -9.16 3.09 12.40
CA ASP A 114 -9.08 4.20 13.37
C ASP A 114 -7.72 4.91 13.23
N LEU A 115 -7.74 6.15 12.80
CA LEU A 115 -6.53 6.96 12.65
C LEU A 115 -5.88 7.30 14.01
N GLU A 116 -6.59 7.16 15.13
CA GLU A 116 -6.00 7.26 16.48
C GLU A 116 -5.14 6.01 16.83
N ALA A 117 -5.40 4.87 16.21
CA ALA A 117 -4.59 3.66 16.35
C ALA A 117 -3.39 3.61 15.38
N TYR A 118 -3.24 4.62 14.50
CA TYR A 118 -2.18 4.72 13.49
C TYR A 118 -1.24 5.90 13.78
N SER A 119 0.05 5.68 13.55
CA SER A 119 1.06 6.73 13.51
C SER A 119 2.16 6.37 12.51
N TYR A 120 2.63 7.36 11.77
CA TYR A 120 3.79 7.27 10.90
C TYR A 120 5.02 8.02 11.46
N ALA A 121 4.92 8.53 12.70
CA ALA A 121 6.04 9.18 13.36
C ALA A 121 7.16 8.17 13.64
N GLU A 122 8.40 8.59 13.45
CA GLU A 122 9.58 7.75 13.68
C GLU A 122 9.61 7.24 15.12
N GLY A 123 9.88 5.94 15.30
CA GLY A 123 9.91 5.28 16.60
C GLY A 123 8.55 5.03 17.26
N ALA A 124 7.45 5.51 16.69
CA ALA A 124 6.12 5.21 17.23
C ALA A 124 5.78 3.72 17.07
N GLN A 125 5.10 3.16 18.08
CA GLN A 125 4.68 1.75 18.10
C GLN A 125 3.16 1.60 18.29
N PRO A 126 2.31 2.19 17.44
CA PRO A 126 0.87 1.98 17.49
C PRO A 126 0.48 0.58 17.01
N GLU A 127 -0.81 0.23 17.16
CA GLU A 127 -1.35 -1.05 16.66
C GLU A 127 -1.35 -1.16 15.14
N VAL A 128 -1.44 -0.01 14.44
CA VAL A 128 -1.40 0.10 12.99
C VAL A 128 -0.15 0.88 12.59
N ARG A 129 0.73 0.27 11.81
CA ARG A 129 2.02 0.87 11.44
C ARG A 129 2.22 0.95 9.93
N PRO A 130 2.94 1.97 9.43
CA PRO A 130 3.43 1.97 8.05
C PRO A 130 4.43 0.83 7.87
N SER A 131 4.48 0.25 6.66
CA SER A 131 5.54 -0.70 6.30
C SER A 131 6.80 -0.02 5.80
N GLU A 132 6.66 1.19 5.23
CA GLU A 132 7.76 1.97 4.66
C GLU A 132 7.78 3.40 5.20
N HIS A 133 8.93 4.04 5.11
CA HIS A 133 9.08 5.46 5.45
C HIS A 133 8.11 6.34 4.69
N THR A 134 7.38 7.18 5.42
CA THR A 134 6.50 8.20 4.85
C THR A 134 7.32 9.42 4.42
N VAL A 135 7.25 9.77 3.14
CA VAL A 135 7.89 10.97 2.60
C VAL A 135 6.99 12.17 2.87
N GLU A 136 7.34 13.01 3.85
CA GLU A 136 6.52 14.13 4.31
C GLU A 136 6.15 15.11 3.18
N SER A 137 7.05 15.35 2.22
CA SER A 137 6.78 16.24 1.07
C SER A 137 5.66 15.73 0.14
N ARG A 138 5.30 14.45 0.23
CA ARG A 138 4.19 13.86 -0.54
C ARG A 138 2.82 14.00 0.15
N ILE A 139 2.79 14.40 1.41
CA ILE A 139 1.54 14.57 2.18
C ILE A 139 0.74 15.80 1.71
N PRO A 140 1.31 17.02 1.59
CA PRO A 140 0.53 18.22 1.29
C PRO A 140 -0.33 18.17 0.01
N PRO A 141 0.13 17.65 -1.13
CA PRO A 141 -0.71 17.55 -2.33
C PRO A 141 -1.94 16.64 -2.13
N ARG A 142 -1.78 15.53 -1.41
CA ARG A 142 -2.87 14.60 -1.11
C ARG A 142 -3.84 15.17 -0.07
N MET A 143 -3.33 15.90 0.90
CA MET A 143 -4.17 16.66 1.85
C MET A 143 -5.00 17.72 1.14
N ALA A 144 -4.48 18.36 0.10
CA ALA A 144 -5.22 19.36 -0.67
C ALA A 144 -6.48 18.74 -1.31
N VAL A 145 -6.42 17.50 -1.79
CA VAL A 145 -7.60 16.78 -2.29
C VAL A 145 -8.56 16.43 -1.14
N ARG A 146 -8.03 15.94 0.00
CA ARG A 146 -8.85 15.51 1.15
C ARG A 146 -9.52 16.67 1.88
N ARG A 147 -8.85 17.84 1.97
CA ARG A 147 -9.47 19.05 2.51
C ARG A 147 -10.66 19.45 1.65
N GLY A 148 -11.82 19.54 2.25
CA GLY A 148 -13.05 19.87 1.53
C GLY A 148 -13.74 18.68 0.86
N ALA A 149 -13.13 17.51 0.75
CA ALA A 149 -13.78 16.32 0.25
C ALA A 149 -14.93 15.88 1.15
N SER A 150 -16.06 15.51 0.58
CA SER A 150 -17.22 14.93 1.30
C SER A 150 -17.16 13.42 1.38
N LEU A 151 -16.38 12.80 0.47
CA LEU A 151 -16.20 11.36 0.35
C LEU A 151 -14.72 10.96 0.42
N GLU A 152 -14.49 9.70 0.74
CA GLU A 152 -13.26 8.99 0.44
C GLU A 152 -13.56 7.68 -0.28
N THR A 153 -12.58 7.16 -1.00
CA THR A 153 -12.56 5.83 -1.61
C THR A 153 -11.38 5.03 -1.04
N PRO A 154 -11.47 3.70 -0.87
CA PRO A 154 -10.42 2.93 -0.24
C PRO A 154 -9.20 2.81 -1.16
N HIS A 155 -8.15 3.53 -0.85
CA HIS A 155 -6.84 3.43 -1.51
C HIS A 155 -5.93 2.43 -0.81
N VAL A 156 -6.05 2.36 0.53
CA VAL A 156 -5.11 1.65 1.38
C VAL A 156 -5.41 0.17 1.41
N MET A 157 -4.38 -0.64 1.17
CA MET A 157 -4.36 -2.06 1.46
C MET A 157 -3.57 -2.28 2.76
N MET A 158 -4.25 -2.83 3.76
CA MET A 158 -3.65 -3.25 5.03
C MET A 158 -3.34 -4.74 4.98
N LEU A 159 -2.29 -5.14 5.68
CA LEU A 159 -1.92 -6.55 5.86
C LEU A 159 -2.11 -6.96 7.31
N ALA A 160 -2.70 -8.15 7.50
CA ALA A 160 -2.73 -8.87 8.76
C ALA A 160 -1.71 -10.02 8.72
N ASP A 161 -0.95 -10.22 9.80
CA ASP A 161 -0.09 -11.40 9.97
C ASP A 161 -0.91 -12.50 10.65
N ASP A 162 -1.72 -13.20 9.85
CA ASP A 162 -2.67 -14.22 10.30
C ASP A 162 -2.38 -15.59 9.67
N PRO A 163 -1.32 -16.32 10.12
CA PRO A 163 -0.97 -17.61 9.55
C PRO A 163 -2.03 -18.70 9.81
N ASP A 164 -2.88 -18.50 10.81
CA ASP A 164 -3.95 -19.44 11.16
C ASP A 164 -5.26 -19.17 10.40
N CYS A 165 -5.26 -18.16 9.51
CA CYS A 165 -6.40 -17.81 8.65
C CYS A 165 -7.71 -17.60 9.44
N THR A 166 -7.66 -16.81 10.52
CA THR A 166 -8.77 -16.64 11.47
C THR A 166 -9.67 -15.45 11.14
N LEU A 167 -9.17 -14.47 10.36
CA LEU A 167 -9.83 -13.18 10.13
C LEU A 167 -10.68 -13.17 8.87
N ILE A 168 -10.11 -13.46 7.70
CA ILE A 168 -10.72 -13.23 6.38
C ILE A 168 -11.32 -14.53 5.84
N GLU A 169 -10.57 -15.59 5.85
CA GLU A 169 -10.90 -16.88 5.23
C GLU A 169 -12.20 -17.49 5.78
N PRO A 170 -12.52 -17.41 7.10
CA PRO A 170 -13.78 -17.92 7.62
C PRO A 170 -15.02 -17.16 7.13
N ILE A 171 -14.86 -15.89 6.75
CA ILE A 171 -15.93 -15.09 6.13
C ILE A 171 -16.11 -15.54 4.68
N GLY A 172 -15.00 -15.69 3.93
CA GLY A 172 -15.02 -16.22 2.58
C GLY A 172 -15.66 -17.59 2.45
N ALA A 173 -15.43 -18.47 3.41
CA ALA A 173 -16.07 -19.79 3.46
C ALA A 173 -17.61 -19.74 3.59
N LYS A 174 -18.16 -18.62 4.03
CA LYS A 174 -19.60 -18.38 4.19
C LYS A 174 -20.21 -17.47 3.12
N LYS A 175 -19.44 -17.06 2.10
CA LYS A 175 -19.85 -16.03 1.12
C LYS A 175 -21.15 -16.35 0.40
N ASP A 176 -21.45 -17.65 0.15
CA ASP A 176 -22.67 -18.07 -0.54
C ASP A 176 -23.94 -17.79 0.27
N ALA A 177 -23.81 -17.59 1.59
CA ALA A 177 -24.91 -17.17 2.46
C ALA A 177 -24.99 -15.65 2.62
N LEU A 178 -24.03 -14.88 2.10
CA LEU A 178 -23.99 -13.43 2.18
C LEU A 178 -24.67 -12.77 0.97
N ARG A 179 -25.17 -11.57 1.15
CA ARG A 179 -25.73 -10.75 0.08
C ARG A 179 -24.59 -10.21 -0.81
N LYS A 180 -24.51 -10.72 -2.06
CA LYS A 180 -23.60 -10.15 -3.06
C LYS A 180 -24.06 -8.73 -3.40
N VAL A 181 -23.16 -7.77 -3.37
CA VAL A 181 -23.48 -6.35 -3.59
C VAL A 181 -22.93 -5.80 -4.90
N TYR A 182 -21.87 -6.39 -5.42
CA TYR A 182 -21.35 -6.10 -6.75
C TYR A 182 -20.55 -7.28 -7.30
N GLU A 183 -20.47 -7.36 -8.63
CA GLU A 183 -19.62 -8.30 -9.35
C GLU A 183 -19.39 -7.77 -10.77
N GLY A 184 -18.16 -7.86 -11.28
CA GLY A 184 -17.86 -7.49 -12.66
C GLY A 184 -16.38 -7.34 -12.95
N GLU A 185 -16.09 -7.07 -14.22
CA GLU A 185 -14.75 -6.77 -14.69
C GLU A 185 -14.31 -5.37 -14.27
N LEU A 186 -13.00 -5.20 -14.06
CA LEU A 186 -12.37 -3.93 -13.79
C LEU A 186 -11.74 -3.35 -15.06
N MET A 187 -11.75 -2.01 -15.19
CA MET A 187 -11.23 -1.34 -16.39
C MET A 187 -9.75 -1.69 -16.68
N LEU A 188 -9.41 -1.65 -17.96
CA LEU A 188 -8.03 -1.73 -18.46
C LEU A 188 -7.26 -2.96 -17.97
N GLY A 189 -7.93 -4.10 -17.89
CA GLY A 189 -7.28 -5.36 -17.52
C GLY A 189 -7.08 -5.54 -16.01
N GLY A 190 -7.81 -4.79 -15.18
CA GLY A 190 -7.75 -4.94 -13.73
C GLY A 190 -8.23 -6.29 -13.18
N GLY A 191 -8.71 -7.21 -14.04
CA GLY A 191 -9.28 -8.49 -13.64
C GLY A 191 -10.73 -8.37 -13.20
N HIS A 192 -11.23 -9.38 -12.49
CA HIS A 192 -12.61 -9.48 -12.03
C HIS A 192 -12.69 -9.23 -10.52
N ILE A 193 -13.75 -8.56 -10.07
CA ILE A 193 -14.00 -8.32 -8.64
C ILE A 193 -15.44 -8.66 -8.26
N ALA A 194 -15.61 -9.24 -7.08
CA ALA A 194 -16.93 -9.46 -6.48
C ALA A 194 -16.90 -9.09 -4.99
N GLY A 195 -18.01 -8.53 -4.47
CA GLY A 195 -18.13 -8.09 -3.09
C GLY A 195 -19.42 -8.57 -2.44
N TRP A 196 -19.34 -8.93 -1.16
CA TRP A 196 -20.45 -9.40 -0.34
C TRP A 196 -20.58 -8.61 0.95
N ALA A 197 -21.81 -8.24 1.31
CA ALA A 197 -22.09 -7.53 2.56
C ALA A 197 -21.98 -8.46 3.77
N VAL A 198 -21.21 -8.04 4.78
CA VAL A 198 -21.06 -8.71 6.06
C VAL A 198 -21.70 -7.83 7.13
N GLU A 199 -23.00 -8.04 7.35
CA GLU A 199 -23.86 -7.24 8.22
C GLU A 199 -24.39 -8.05 9.43
N ASP A 200 -24.22 -9.38 9.40
CA ASP A 200 -24.68 -10.29 10.47
C ASP A 200 -23.89 -10.02 11.78
N PRO A 201 -24.56 -9.74 12.91
CA PRO A 201 -23.91 -9.43 14.17
C PRO A 201 -22.96 -10.53 14.67
N ALA A 202 -23.23 -11.81 14.38
CA ALA A 202 -22.34 -12.89 14.79
C ALA A 202 -21.06 -12.91 13.97
N LEU A 203 -21.13 -12.58 12.67
CA LEU A 203 -19.94 -12.43 11.82
C LEU A 203 -19.13 -11.19 12.20
N LEU A 204 -19.79 -10.07 12.51
CA LEU A 204 -19.11 -8.86 13.00
C LEU A 204 -18.36 -9.15 14.30
N ALA A 205 -18.99 -9.85 15.25
CA ALA A 205 -18.33 -10.27 16.48
C ALA A 205 -17.19 -11.27 16.25
N GLN A 206 -17.31 -12.16 15.27
CA GLN A 206 -16.24 -13.09 14.88
C GLN A 206 -15.02 -12.32 14.36
N ILE A 207 -15.22 -11.35 13.48
CA ILE A 207 -14.14 -10.49 12.95
C ILE A 207 -13.47 -9.70 14.07
N ASP A 208 -14.25 -9.07 14.95
CA ASP A 208 -13.70 -8.32 16.09
C ASP A 208 -12.88 -9.21 17.03
N THR A 209 -13.36 -10.43 17.31
CA THR A 209 -12.64 -11.42 18.12
C THR A 209 -11.32 -11.83 17.47
N ALA A 210 -11.29 -12.04 16.16
CA ALA A 210 -10.08 -12.40 15.43
C ALA A 210 -9.05 -11.25 15.46
N LEU A 211 -9.50 -10.01 15.20
CA LEU A 211 -8.64 -8.82 15.26
C LEU A 211 -8.04 -8.61 16.66
N GLN A 212 -8.87 -8.72 17.71
CA GLN A 212 -8.39 -8.65 19.09
C GLN A 212 -7.41 -9.79 19.39
N GLY A 213 -7.63 -10.97 18.79
CA GLY A 213 -6.71 -12.13 18.88
C GLY A 213 -5.34 -11.79 18.32
N LEU A 214 -5.27 -11.22 17.12
CA LEU A 214 -4.02 -10.83 16.47
C LEU A 214 -3.26 -9.76 17.27
N GLY A 215 -3.96 -8.81 17.90
CA GLY A 215 -3.38 -7.74 18.72
C GLY A 215 -3.03 -8.11 20.16
N ARG A 216 -3.21 -9.38 20.60
CA ARG A 216 -2.85 -9.79 21.97
C ARG A 216 -1.35 -9.86 22.18
N GLN A 217 -0.88 -9.38 23.34
CA GLN A 217 0.53 -9.36 23.70
C GLN A 217 1.15 -10.79 23.67
N GLU A 218 0.43 -11.79 24.17
CA GLU A 218 0.92 -13.16 24.23
C GLU A 218 1.12 -13.76 22.82
N VAL A 219 0.22 -13.45 21.88
CA VAL A 219 0.33 -13.87 20.47
C VAL A 219 1.50 -13.16 19.80
N PHE A 220 1.63 -11.85 20.02
CA PHE A 220 2.75 -11.05 19.51
C PHE A 220 4.09 -11.56 20.05
N ASP A 221 4.23 -11.75 21.35
CA ASP A 221 5.46 -12.21 21.99
C ASP A 221 5.88 -13.63 21.55
N ALA A 222 4.89 -14.50 21.27
CA ALA A 222 5.16 -15.83 20.74
C ALA A 222 5.65 -15.79 19.28
N ARG A 223 5.08 -14.90 18.47
CA ARG A 223 5.39 -14.74 17.05
C ARG A 223 6.72 -13.99 16.83
N TYR A 224 7.00 -13.00 17.67
CA TYR A 224 8.19 -12.15 17.59
C TYR A 224 9.01 -12.18 18.89
N PRO A 225 9.62 -13.31 19.23
CA PRO A 225 10.32 -13.48 20.53
C PRO A 225 11.50 -12.50 20.72
N GLN A 226 12.08 -11.98 19.62
CA GLN A 226 13.15 -10.98 19.65
C GLN A 226 12.63 -9.56 20.03
N ALA A 227 11.33 -9.30 19.83
CA ALA A 227 10.66 -8.04 20.18
C ALA A 227 9.74 -8.19 21.40
N ARG A 228 9.94 -9.22 22.20
CA ARG A 228 9.09 -9.54 23.35
C ARG A 228 8.92 -8.33 24.28
N GLY A 229 7.66 -8.03 24.61
CA GLY A 229 7.28 -6.91 25.46
C GLY A 229 7.17 -5.57 24.73
N ALA A 230 7.48 -5.50 23.43
CA ALA A 230 7.14 -4.34 22.62
C ALA A 230 5.62 -4.26 22.37
N ALA A 231 5.12 -3.09 21.97
CA ALA A 231 3.69 -2.95 21.67
C ALA A 231 3.29 -3.81 20.46
N PRO A 232 2.17 -4.55 20.54
CA PRO A 232 1.70 -5.40 19.45
C PRO A 232 1.47 -4.62 18.15
N LEU A 233 1.74 -5.28 17.03
CA LEU A 233 1.40 -4.82 15.70
C LEU A 233 0.22 -5.68 15.20
N THR A 234 -0.95 -5.07 15.05
CA THR A 234 -2.15 -5.77 14.56
C THR A 234 -2.22 -5.73 13.04
N LEU A 235 -2.00 -4.54 12.45
CA LEU A 235 -2.06 -4.32 11.00
C LEU A 235 -0.87 -3.51 10.52
N ALA A 236 -0.29 -3.90 9.40
CA ALA A 236 0.71 -3.11 8.68
C ALA A 236 0.14 -2.57 7.37
N VAL A 237 0.57 -1.38 6.94
CA VAL A 237 0.20 -0.86 5.62
C VAL A 237 0.95 -1.67 4.56
N GLY A 238 0.23 -2.37 3.69
CA GLY A 238 0.81 -3.09 2.55
C GLY A 238 1.03 -2.17 1.35
N ASP A 239 0.03 -1.34 1.05
CA ASP A 239 0.08 -0.34 -0.03
C ASP A 239 -0.73 0.90 0.38
N GLY A 240 -0.37 2.08 -0.17
CA GLY A 240 -1.03 3.34 0.16
C GLY A 240 -0.50 4.03 1.43
N ASN A 241 0.78 3.82 1.83
CA ASN A 241 1.40 4.45 3.00
C ASN A 241 1.18 5.97 3.04
N HIS A 242 1.40 6.69 1.92
CA HIS A 242 1.21 8.14 1.85
C HIS A 242 -0.25 8.55 1.93
N SER A 243 -1.18 7.73 1.46
CA SER A 243 -2.62 7.98 1.53
C SER A 243 -3.13 7.90 2.97
N LEU A 244 -2.74 6.85 3.72
CA LEU A 244 -3.09 6.73 5.13
C LEU A 244 -2.46 7.84 5.97
N ALA A 245 -1.17 8.15 5.71
CA ALA A 245 -0.47 9.26 6.37
C ALA A 245 -1.15 10.61 6.10
N SER A 246 -1.63 10.85 4.87
CA SER A 246 -2.36 12.07 4.53
C SER A 246 -3.74 12.13 5.21
N ALA A 247 -4.43 11.00 5.35
CA ALA A 247 -5.67 10.91 6.11
C ALA A 247 -5.44 11.23 7.59
N LYS A 248 -4.37 10.68 8.19
CA LYS A 248 -3.95 10.97 9.58
C LYS A 248 -3.60 12.45 9.75
N ALA A 249 -2.77 13.02 8.87
CA ALA A 249 -2.38 14.42 8.94
C ALA A 249 -3.59 15.36 8.84
N TYR A 250 -4.54 15.07 7.95
CA TYR A 250 -5.80 15.81 7.85
C TYR A 250 -6.65 15.67 9.12
N TRP A 251 -6.75 14.46 9.70
CA TRP A 251 -7.46 14.25 10.96
C TRP A 251 -6.84 15.06 12.10
N GLU A 252 -5.51 15.03 12.25
CA GLU A 252 -4.82 15.79 13.29
C GLU A 252 -5.01 17.32 13.15
N GLU A 253 -5.04 17.83 11.92
CA GLU A 253 -5.35 19.24 11.65
C GLU A 253 -6.81 19.58 12.03
N LEU A 254 -7.76 18.76 11.58
CA LEU A 254 -9.19 18.97 11.84
C LEU A 254 -9.52 18.83 13.33
N LYS A 255 -8.96 17.83 14.00
CA LYS A 255 -9.15 17.52 15.41
C LYS A 255 -8.88 18.72 16.32
N GLN A 256 -7.88 19.55 15.97
CA GLN A 256 -7.54 20.76 16.73
C GLN A 256 -8.65 21.81 16.71
N THR A 257 -9.56 21.75 15.74
CA THR A 257 -10.67 22.68 15.57
C THR A 257 -11.99 22.16 16.18
N LEU A 258 -12.02 20.87 16.56
CA LEU A 258 -13.23 20.22 17.08
C LEU A 258 -13.26 20.15 18.60
N PRO A 259 -14.43 20.37 19.23
CA PRO A 259 -14.62 20.05 20.64
C PRO A 259 -14.35 18.58 20.95
N PRO A 260 -13.80 18.23 22.13
CA PRO A 260 -13.45 16.86 22.47
C PRO A 260 -14.59 15.84 22.32
N GLU A 261 -15.82 16.25 22.62
CA GLU A 261 -17.02 15.42 22.51
C GLU A 261 -17.38 15.05 21.06
N GLN A 262 -16.96 15.83 20.08
CA GLN A 262 -17.20 15.57 18.66
C GLN A 262 -16.07 14.74 18.02
N GLN A 263 -14.91 14.63 18.67
CA GLN A 263 -13.75 13.95 18.08
C GLN A 263 -13.94 12.43 17.98
N ALA A 264 -14.64 11.81 18.95
CA ALA A 264 -14.76 10.36 19.05
C ALA A 264 -15.50 9.74 17.85
N ASP A 265 -16.57 10.38 17.41
CA ASP A 265 -17.47 9.85 16.38
C ASP A 265 -17.32 10.56 15.02
N HIS A 266 -16.42 11.56 14.94
CA HIS A 266 -16.25 12.34 13.72
C HIS A 266 -15.83 11.45 12.54
N PRO A 267 -16.51 11.54 11.37
CA PRO A 267 -16.21 10.67 10.23
C PRO A 267 -14.76 10.72 9.76
N ALA A 268 -14.12 11.88 9.79
CA ALA A 268 -12.73 12.05 9.36
C ALA A 268 -11.68 11.39 10.27
N ARG A 269 -12.07 10.96 11.50
CA ARG A 269 -11.22 10.14 12.37
C ARG A 269 -10.86 8.80 11.75
N TRP A 270 -11.64 8.35 10.79
CA TRP A 270 -11.54 7.03 10.20
C TRP A 270 -11.07 7.10 8.75
N CYS A 271 -10.46 6.01 8.27
CA CYS A 271 -10.08 5.85 6.87
C CYS A 271 -10.56 4.51 6.34
N LEU A 272 -11.28 4.52 5.21
CA LEU A 272 -11.72 3.29 4.56
C LEU A 272 -10.52 2.55 3.96
N ALA A 273 -10.38 1.26 4.25
CA ALA A 273 -9.28 0.42 3.81
C ALA A 273 -9.72 -1.02 3.55
N GLU A 274 -8.95 -1.75 2.74
CA GLU A 274 -9.07 -3.20 2.58
C GLU A 274 -7.99 -3.88 3.41
N VAL A 275 -8.35 -4.87 4.22
CA VAL A 275 -7.43 -5.73 4.98
C VAL A 275 -7.31 -7.06 4.26
N CYS A 276 -6.06 -7.47 3.96
CA CYS A 276 -5.70 -8.75 3.37
C CYS A 276 -4.81 -9.55 4.32
N ASN A 277 -4.84 -10.88 4.22
CA ASN A 277 -3.90 -11.73 4.94
C ASN A 277 -2.57 -11.82 4.16
N VAL A 278 -1.45 -11.45 4.79
CA VAL A 278 -0.14 -11.52 4.14
C VAL A 278 0.22 -12.96 3.71
N HIS A 279 -0.32 -13.96 4.42
CA HIS A 279 -0.09 -15.38 4.12
C HIS A 279 -0.93 -15.88 2.93
N SER A 280 -1.88 -15.11 2.42
CA SER A 280 -2.65 -15.48 1.23
C SER A 280 -1.73 -15.80 0.04
N PRO A 281 -1.97 -16.89 -0.71
CA PRO A 281 -1.19 -17.21 -1.92
C PRO A 281 -1.27 -16.11 -3.00
N ALA A 282 -2.34 -15.32 -3.00
CA ALA A 282 -2.52 -14.21 -3.94
C ALA A 282 -1.72 -12.94 -3.57
N ILE A 283 -1.21 -12.84 -2.34
CA ILE A 283 -0.32 -11.74 -1.99
C ILE A 283 1.11 -12.14 -2.39
N GLU A 284 1.57 -11.65 -3.51
CA GLU A 284 2.97 -11.75 -3.91
C GLU A 284 3.71 -10.48 -3.54
N ILE A 285 4.86 -10.65 -2.91
CA ILE A 285 5.74 -9.56 -2.53
C ILE A 285 7.00 -9.66 -3.40
N GLU A 286 7.14 -8.73 -4.32
CA GLU A 286 8.27 -8.66 -5.22
C GLU A 286 9.30 -7.64 -4.74
N PRO A 287 10.61 -7.96 -4.80
CA PRO A 287 11.65 -6.99 -4.50
C PRO A 287 11.65 -5.89 -5.56
N ILE A 288 11.84 -4.65 -5.12
CA ILE A 288 12.07 -3.55 -6.03
C ILE A 288 13.59 -3.42 -6.21
N HIS A 289 14.07 -3.61 -7.42
CA HIS A 289 15.48 -3.51 -7.78
C HIS A 289 15.91 -2.05 -7.97
N ARG A 290 17.19 -1.78 -7.89
CA ARG A 290 17.78 -0.45 -8.08
C ARG A 290 18.58 -0.44 -9.38
N VAL A 291 18.31 0.52 -10.27
CA VAL A 291 19.03 0.69 -11.53
C VAL A 291 19.70 2.05 -11.56
N LEU A 292 21.01 2.07 -11.68
CA LEU A 292 21.79 3.30 -11.83
C LEU A 292 22.02 3.59 -13.31
N PHE A 293 21.90 4.84 -13.70
CA PHE A 293 22.17 5.35 -15.04
C PHE A 293 23.32 6.35 -15.03
N ASN A 294 23.92 6.58 -16.19
CA ASN A 294 25.06 7.47 -16.40
C ASN A 294 26.29 7.05 -15.58
N VAL A 295 26.48 5.76 -15.40
CA VAL A 295 27.59 5.19 -14.60
C VAL A 295 28.19 3.98 -15.32
N ASP A 296 29.47 3.70 -15.07
CA ASP A 296 30.14 2.50 -15.52
C ASP A 296 30.05 1.38 -14.47
N CYS A 297 29.75 0.15 -14.90
CA CYS A 297 29.56 -0.99 -14.00
C CYS A 297 30.83 -1.33 -13.19
N GLY A 298 32.01 -1.23 -13.80
CA GLY A 298 33.29 -1.45 -13.12
C GLY A 298 33.55 -0.37 -12.07
N ALA A 299 33.24 0.89 -12.39
CA ALA A 299 33.36 1.99 -11.44
C ALA A 299 32.41 1.83 -10.23
N VAL A 300 31.16 1.38 -10.48
CA VAL A 300 30.20 1.09 -9.40
C VAL A 300 30.72 -0.05 -8.52
N LEU A 301 31.24 -1.14 -9.11
CA LEU A 301 31.79 -2.27 -8.36
C LEU A 301 32.99 -1.85 -7.49
N LEU A 302 33.93 -1.10 -8.06
CA LEU A 302 35.10 -0.61 -7.31
C LEU A 302 34.69 0.33 -6.16
N ALA A 303 33.72 1.21 -6.41
CA ALA A 303 33.18 2.09 -5.38
C ALA A 303 32.47 1.30 -4.28
N LEU A 304 31.72 0.26 -4.62
CA LEU A 304 31.04 -0.62 -3.68
C LEU A 304 32.04 -1.35 -2.77
N ILE A 305 33.12 -1.90 -3.34
CA ILE A 305 34.19 -2.56 -2.58
C ILE A 305 34.84 -1.54 -1.60
N ALA A 306 35.22 -0.37 -2.09
CA ALA A 306 35.85 0.67 -1.24
C ALA A 306 34.91 1.17 -0.14
N TRP A 307 33.62 1.35 -0.44
CA TRP A 307 32.61 1.71 0.55
C TRP A 307 32.44 0.63 1.60
N SER A 308 32.34 -0.61 1.16
CA SER A 308 32.20 -1.78 2.02
C SER A 308 33.36 -1.91 3.00
N ASP A 309 34.61 -1.73 2.52
CA ASP A 309 35.81 -1.76 3.36
C ASP A 309 35.77 -0.62 4.42
N SER A 310 35.38 0.59 3.98
CA SER A 310 35.31 1.75 4.88
C SER A 310 34.24 1.65 5.97
N HIS A 311 33.21 0.82 5.74
CA HIS A 311 32.10 0.56 6.67
C HIS A 311 32.20 -0.80 7.37
N ASN A 312 33.34 -1.49 7.19
CA ASN A 312 33.57 -2.83 7.74
C ASN A 312 32.47 -3.86 7.32
N ALA A 313 31.86 -3.64 6.14
CA ALA A 313 30.78 -4.48 5.64
C ALA A 313 31.29 -5.75 4.91
N GLY A 314 32.46 -5.70 4.32
CA GLY A 314 33.10 -6.79 3.56
C GLY A 314 32.25 -7.25 2.37
N ILE A 315 32.86 -7.31 1.16
CA ILE A 315 32.20 -7.86 -0.04
C ILE A 315 32.83 -9.20 -0.39
N CYS A 316 31.97 -10.22 -0.56
CA CYS A 316 32.34 -11.52 -1.09
C CYS A 316 31.69 -11.74 -2.45
N PHE A 317 32.42 -12.40 -3.36
CA PHE A 317 31.84 -12.90 -4.61
C PHE A 317 31.13 -14.23 -4.32
N GLY A 318 29.87 -14.36 -4.80
CA GLY A 318 28.99 -15.49 -4.55
C GLY A 318 27.91 -15.19 -3.49
N ASP A 319 27.04 -16.17 -3.24
CA ASP A 319 25.88 -16.10 -2.37
C ASP A 319 26.11 -16.69 -0.97
N ALA A 320 27.36 -16.90 -0.60
CA ALA A 320 27.75 -17.64 0.62
C ALA A 320 27.46 -16.91 1.95
N ARG A 321 26.94 -15.67 1.91
CA ARG A 321 26.68 -14.83 3.08
C ARG A 321 25.24 -14.38 3.17
N GLN A 322 24.87 -13.71 4.26
CA GLN A 322 23.49 -13.45 4.64
C GLN A 322 22.71 -12.50 3.69
N GLN A 323 23.38 -11.55 3.08
CA GLN A 323 22.73 -10.56 2.21
C GLN A 323 23.36 -10.65 0.82
N SER A 324 22.88 -11.59 -0.01
CA SER A 324 23.30 -11.73 -1.39
C SER A 324 22.46 -10.85 -2.32
N PHE A 325 23.06 -10.42 -3.43
CA PHE A 325 22.44 -9.66 -4.50
C PHE A 325 23.23 -9.87 -5.80
N THR A 326 22.65 -9.49 -6.94
CA THR A 326 23.39 -9.50 -8.20
C THR A 326 23.66 -8.07 -8.67
N LEU A 327 24.93 -7.73 -8.88
CA LEU A 327 25.31 -6.51 -9.59
C LEU A 327 25.39 -6.85 -11.09
N ALA A 328 24.48 -6.28 -11.87
CA ALA A 328 24.38 -6.51 -13.30
C ALA A 328 24.66 -5.24 -14.10
N GLY A 329 25.41 -5.39 -15.17
CA GLY A 329 25.66 -4.36 -16.18
C GLY A 329 25.36 -4.87 -17.59
N PRO A 330 25.73 -4.13 -18.66
CA PRO A 330 25.43 -4.49 -20.04
C PRO A 330 25.94 -5.88 -20.48
N HIS A 331 27.08 -6.30 -19.95
CA HIS A 331 27.77 -7.53 -20.37
C HIS A 331 28.20 -8.42 -19.19
N VAL A 332 27.86 -8.05 -17.96
CA VAL A 332 28.33 -8.74 -16.76
C VAL A 332 27.22 -8.84 -15.74
N ALA A 333 27.20 -9.93 -14.98
CA ALA A 333 26.38 -10.10 -13.81
C ALA A 333 27.21 -10.86 -12.75
N ASN A 334 27.44 -10.23 -11.61
CA ASN A 334 28.18 -10.81 -10.50
C ASN A 334 27.24 -11.00 -9.32
N VAL A 335 27.18 -12.20 -8.79
CA VAL A 335 26.55 -12.45 -7.50
C VAL A 335 27.54 -12.03 -6.42
N LEU A 336 27.08 -11.18 -5.53
CA LEU A 336 27.86 -10.60 -4.43
C LEU A 336 27.09 -10.79 -3.11
N SER A 337 27.80 -10.78 -1.99
CA SER A 337 27.19 -10.81 -0.67
C SER A 337 28.01 -9.98 0.33
N PHE A 338 27.36 -9.47 1.38
CA PHE A 338 28.01 -8.76 2.47
C PHE A 338 28.40 -9.75 3.60
N GLU A 339 29.57 -9.56 4.19
CA GLU A 339 30.00 -10.29 5.38
C GLU A 339 29.36 -9.75 6.66
N HIS A 340 29.33 -8.42 6.78
CA HIS A 340 28.79 -7.67 7.92
C HIS A 340 27.88 -6.55 7.40
N PRO A 341 26.65 -6.85 6.99
CA PRO A 341 25.74 -5.86 6.42
C PRO A 341 25.46 -4.72 7.41
N VAL A 342 25.38 -3.48 6.91
CA VAL A 342 25.15 -2.29 7.73
C VAL A 342 23.68 -2.04 8.07
N ALA A 343 22.77 -2.80 7.45
CA ALA A 343 21.32 -2.74 7.70
C ALA A 343 20.74 -4.15 7.85
N PRO A 344 19.56 -4.30 8.48
CA PRO A 344 18.90 -5.61 8.66
C PRO A 344 18.53 -6.31 7.37
N LEU A 345 18.21 -5.55 6.30
CA LEU A 345 17.81 -6.06 4.99
C LEU A 345 18.84 -5.70 3.91
N THR A 346 18.98 -6.57 2.90
CA THR A 346 19.85 -6.36 1.73
C THR A 346 19.57 -5.01 1.07
N VAL A 347 18.29 -4.67 0.92
CA VAL A 347 17.86 -3.39 0.35
C VAL A 347 18.41 -2.19 1.12
N GLY A 348 18.39 -2.23 2.44
CA GLY A 348 18.89 -1.14 3.28
C GLY A 348 20.40 -0.96 3.17
N THR A 349 21.16 -2.07 3.10
CA THR A 349 22.61 -2.02 2.90
C THR A 349 22.95 -1.46 1.51
N ILE A 350 22.21 -1.87 0.47
CA ILE A 350 22.41 -1.36 -0.90
C ILE A 350 22.00 0.12 -0.99
N ASP A 351 20.90 0.54 -0.37
CA ASP A 351 20.46 1.94 -0.39
C ASP A 351 21.49 2.86 0.32
N ALA A 352 22.07 2.41 1.43
CA ALA A 352 23.16 3.16 2.11
C ALA A 352 24.40 3.34 1.20
N PHE A 353 24.75 2.31 0.42
CA PHE A 353 25.78 2.45 -0.61
C PHE A 353 25.35 3.41 -1.73
N ILE A 354 24.15 3.28 -2.24
CA ILE A 354 23.65 4.13 -3.33
C ILE A 354 23.63 5.60 -2.92
N GLU A 355 23.20 5.92 -1.71
CA GLU A 355 23.22 7.29 -1.17
C GLU A 355 24.68 7.83 -1.10
N TYR A 356 25.59 7.02 -0.60
CA TYR A 356 27.02 7.37 -0.58
C TYR A 356 27.58 7.61 -1.99
N PHE A 357 27.21 6.76 -2.95
CA PHE A 357 27.65 6.83 -4.34
C PHE A 357 27.08 8.07 -5.05
N MET A 358 25.77 8.29 -4.96
CA MET A 358 25.07 9.42 -5.59
C MET A 358 25.58 10.78 -5.09
N ALA A 359 25.94 10.89 -3.81
CA ALA A 359 26.54 12.11 -3.24
C ALA A 359 27.88 12.50 -3.88
N ARG A 360 28.55 11.57 -4.57
CA ARG A 360 29.88 11.74 -5.21
C ARG A 360 29.83 11.73 -6.72
N HIS A 361 28.70 11.33 -7.32
CA HIS A 361 28.51 11.18 -8.76
C HIS A 361 27.25 11.95 -9.19
N ILE A 362 27.37 13.27 -9.37
CA ILE A 362 26.27 14.19 -9.61
C ILE A 362 25.44 13.88 -10.88
N GLU A 363 26.08 13.26 -11.88
CA GLU A 363 25.41 12.86 -13.13
C GLU A 363 24.68 11.51 -13.02
N ALA A 364 24.93 10.75 -11.94
CA ALA A 364 24.27 9.46 -11.71
C ALA A 364 22.79 9.68 -11.39
N ARG A 365 21.96 8.74 -11.85
CA ARG A 365 20.53 8.69 -11.53
C ARG A 365 20.18 7.29 -11.06
N VAL A 366 19.24 7.17 -10.13
CA VAL A 366 18.69 5.89 -9.66
C VAL A 366 17.23 5.78 -10.04
N ASP A 367 16.84 4.63 -10.55
CA ASP A 367 15.44 4.23 -10.75
C ASP A 367 15.15 2.93 -10.00
N TYR A 368 13.87 2.69 -9.76
CA TYR A 368 13.34 1.61 -8.93
C TYR A 368 12.38 0.77 -9.76
N VAL A 369 12.75 -0.45 -10.06
CA VAL A 369 12.05 -1.34 -11.00
C VAL A 369 11.80 -2.69 -10.34
N HIS A 370 10.56 -3.17 -10.33
CA HIS A 370 10.19 -4.44 -9.69
C HIS A 370 10.18 -5.64 -10.64
N ASP A 371 10.30 -5.46 -11.94
CA ASP A 371 10.33 -6.53 -12.93
C ASP A 371 11.77 -6.83 -13.37
N GLU A 372 12.33 -8.00 -13.01
CA GLU A 372 13.69 -8.40 -13.36
C GLU A 372 13.95 -8.42 -14.88
N PRO A 373 13.06 -8.94 -15.75
CA PRO A 373 13.18 -8.81 -17.20
C PRO A 373 13.33 -7.36 -17.67
N ALA A 374 12.55 -6.42 -17.13
CA ALA A 374 12.66 -4.99 -17.45
C ALA A 374 14.01 -4.41 -16.98
N VAL A 375 14.45 -4.76 -15.76
CA VAL A 375 15.78 -4.38 -15.25
C VAL A 375 16.90 -4.86 -16.18
N ARG A 376 16.85 -6.11 -16.62
CA ARG A 376 17.83 -6.67 -17.54
C ARG A 376 17.81 -5.99 -18.92
N ALA A 377 16.64 -5.55 -19.39
CA ALA A 377 16.53 -4.75 -20.61
C ALA A 377 17.21 -3.37 -20.44
N LEU A 378 17.03 -2.71 -19.28
CA LEU A 378 17.69 -1.45 -18.94
C LEU A 378 19.22 -1.62 -18.83
N CYS A 379 19.70 -2.73 -18.27
CA CYS A 379 21.14 -3.04 -18.24
C CYS A 379 21.73 -3.14 -19.65
N LYS A 380 21.03 -3.76 -20.61
CA LYS A 380 21.46 -3.82 -22.02
C LYS A 380 21.55 -2.42 -22.68
N GLN A 381 20.84 -1.43 -22.16
CA GLN A 381 20.87 -0.03 -22.61
C GLN A 381 21.88 0.83 -21.85
N GLY A 382 22.74 0.23 -21.02
CA GLY A 382 23.81 0.91 -20.27
C GLY A 382 23.49 1.15 -18.79
N GLY A 383 22.37 0.66 -18.28
CA GLY A 383 22.06 0.69 -16.84
C GLY A 383 22.97 -0.27 -16.05
N VAL A 384 23.20 0.04 -14.78
CA VAL A 384 23.87 -0.83 -13.79
C VAL A 384 22.87 -1.13 -12.69
N ALA A 385 22.52 -2.39 -12.48
CA ALA A 385 21.46 -2.79 -11.58
C ALA A 385 21.96 -3.58 -10.37
N PHE A 386 21.34 -3.32 -9.22
CA PHE A 386 21.34 -4.19 -8.05
C PHE A 386 20.05 -5.01 -8.07
N LEU A 387 20.14 -6.27 -8.49
CA LEU A 387 19.04 -7.22 -8.41
C LEU A 387 19.01 -7.81 -7.01
N LEU A 388 17.95 -7.48 -6.27
CA LEU A 388 17.76 -7.92 -4.90
C LEU A 388 17.16 -9.33 -4.87
N PRO A 389 17.41 -10.11 -3.80
CA PRO A 389 16.81 -11.43 -3.63
C PRO A 389 15.28 -11.31 -3.46
N PRO A 390 14.52 -12.39 -3.69
CA PRO A 390 13.12 -12.46 -3.35
C PRO A 390 12.89 -12.04 -1.90
N PHE A 391 11.82 -11.28 -1.66
CA PHE A 391 11.44 -10.83 -0.34
C PHE A 391 10.50 -11.86 0.28
N ASP A 392 10.86 -12.41 1.45
CA ASP A 392 9.98 -13.33 2.16
C ASP A 392 8.85 -12.56 2.86
N LYS A 393 7.60 -13.01 2.69
CA LYS A 393 6.42 -12.40 3.32
C LYS A 393 6.53 -12.32 4.83
N SER A 394 7.13 -13.34 5.46
CA SER A 394 7.37 -13.39 6.91
C SER A 394 8.33 -12.29 7.39
N ASP A 395 9.22 -11.80 6.52
CA ASP A 395 10.17 -10.75 6.86
C ASP A 395 9.54 -9.35 6.86
N LEU A 396 8.36 -9.16 6.23
CA LEU A 396 7.68 -7.87 6.22
C LEU A 396 7.33 -7.43 7.66
N PHE A 397 6.51 -8.23 8.33
CA PHE A 397 6.10 -7.93 9.71
C PHE A 397 7.27 -7.92 10.67
N LYS A 398 8.18 -8.89 10.54
CA LYS A 398 9.41 -8.93 11.32
C LYS A 398 10.26 -7.68 11.11
N GLY A 399 10.40 -7.21 9.89
CA GLY A 399 11.12 -5.97 9.56
C GLY A 399 10.48 -4.75 10.21
N VAL A 400 9.15 -4.61 10.13
CA VAL A 400 8.39 -3.51 10.76
C VAL A 400 8.47 -3.59 12.28
N VAL A 401 8.39 -4.78 12.86
CA VAL A 401 8.46 -4.99 14.32
C VAL A 401 9.84 -4.69 14.87
N MET A 402 10.90 -5.15 14.20
CA MET A 402 12.30 -5.06 14.67
C MET A 402 12.97 -3.75 14.23
N GLY A 403 12.66 -3.25 13.05
CA GLY A 403 13.29 -2.09 12.42
C GLY A 403 12.47 -0.81 12.45
N GLY A 404 11.20 -0.88 12.86
CA GLY A 404 10.25 0.23 12.85
C GLY A 404 9.57 0.42 11.50
N VAL A 405 10.30 0.65 10.43
CA VAL A 405 9.81 0.72 9.04
C VAL A 405 10.88 0.18 8.09
N LEU A 406 10.44 -0.38 6.97
CA LEU A 406 11.34 -0.81 5.91
C LEU A 406 11.86 0.39 5.11
N PRO A 407 13.04 0.27 4.48
CA PRO A 407 13.49 1.26 3.50
C PRO A 407 12.43 1.50 2.43
N ARG A 408 12.38 2.73 1.91
CA ARG A 408 11.43 3.09 0.87
C ARG A 408 11.61 2.21 -0.37
N LYS A 409 10.48 1.82 -0.97
CA LYS A 409 10.49 0.96 -2.17
C LYS A 409 11.27 -0.36 -1.95
N THR A 410 11.08 -0.97 -0.79
CA THR A 410 11.64 -2.29 -0.50
C THR A 410 10.97 -3.36 -1.34
N PHE A 411 9.64 -3.28 -1.47
CA PHE A 411 8.83 -4.27 -2.16
C PHE A 411 7.64 -3.63 -2.90
N SER A 412 7.05 -4.38 -3.79
CA SER A 412 5.73 -4.13 -4.38
C SER A 412 4.82 -5.32 -4.11
N ILE A 413 3.54 -5.07 -3.83
CA ILE A 413 2.51 -6.11 -3.78
C ILE A 413 1.80 -6.09 -5.13
N GLY A 414 2.11 -7.06 -5.98
CA GLY A 414 1.56 -7.19 -7.32
C GLY A 414 1.98 -6.07 -8.28
N HIS A 415 1.56 -6.20 -9.53
CA HIS A 415 1.78 -5.22 -10.60
C HIS A 415 0.84 -4.01 -10.48
N ALA A 416 1.06 -2.97 -11.30
CA ALA A 416 0.27 -1.74 -11.25
C ALA A 416 -1.22 -1.96 -11.49
N GLU A 417 -1.57 -2.87 -12.41
CA GLU A 417 -2.95 -3.26 -12.72
C GLU A 417 -3.62 -4.07 -11.60
N GLU A 418 -2.83 -4.68 -10.71
CA GLU A 418 -3.30 -5.49 -9.57
C GLU A 418 -3.49 -4.67 -8.30
N LYS A 419 -3.12 -3.39 -8.31
CA LYS A 419 -3.33 -2.48 -7.18
C LYS A 419 -4.81 -2.26 -6.90
N ARG A 420 -5.13 -1.68 -5.74
CA ARG A 420 -6.50 -1.40 -5.33
C ARG A 420 -7.23 -0.57 -6.38
N TYR A 421 -8.44 -1.01 -6.74
CA TYR A 421 -9.41 -0.23 -7.51
C TYR A 421 -10.39 0.45 -6.56
N TYR A 422 -10.77 1.66 -6.88
CA TYR A 422 -11.75 2.43 -6.11
C TYR A 422 -13.16 1.97 -6.51
N ILE A 423 -13.82 1.24 -5.64
CA ILE A 423 -15.20 0.74 -5.86
C ILE A 423 -16.13 1.33 -4.80
N GLU A 424 -15.76 1.21 -3.56
CA GLU A 424 -16.53 1.65 -2.40
C GLU A 424 -16.26 3.13 -2.10
N CYS A 425 -17.24 3.75 -1.44
CA CYS A 425 -17.09 5.11 -0.93
C CYS A 425 -17.55 5.20 0.52
N ARG A 426 -17.10 6.21 1.24
CA ARG A 426 -17.56 6.54 2.59
C ARG A 426 -17.57 8.05 2.79
N LYS A 427 -18.58 8.57 3.50
CA LYS A 427 -18.58 9.97 3.93
C LYS A 427 -17.47 10.24 4.94
N ILE A 428 -16.81 11.40 4.81
CA ILE A 428 -15.80 11.90 5.74
C ILE A 428 -16.15 13.26 6.33
N LYS A 429 -17.31 13.80 5.94
CA LYS A 429 -17.98 14.96 6.57
C LYS A 429 -19.32 14.55 7.16
N GLU A 430 -19.77 15.32 8.15
CA GLU A 430 -21.11 15.21 8.73
C GLU A 430 -22.22 15.58 7.73
#